data_4982f0154afa4a985967fcab231cad3f
#
_entry.id   4982f0154afa4a985967fcab231cad3f
#
_cell.length_a   1.000
_cell.length_b   1.000
_cell.length_c   1.000
_cell.angle_alpha   90.00
_cell.angle_beta   90.00
_cell.angle_gamma   90.00
#
_symmetry.space_group_name_H-M   'P 1'
#
loop_
_entity.id
_entity.type
_entity.pdbx_description
1 polymer ?
#
loop_
_entity_poly.entity_id
_entity_poly.type
_entity_poly.pdbx_seq_one_letter_code
_entity_poly.pdbx_strand_id
1 'polypeptide(L)'
;MKYGILFCGYNSEEYVRDSLKNFIGRDNFVISAVSVPFLEYRNQEPFEDDTTNILREYLKEGKIHNLVDFPKFIKEADARSLALDFLKDNDVDFLFIVDADEIYSSEDIENICEYVEKNYSCWYKVPLKNFVFDKKHYLEEPFCPPRIFRKSYFEYYLKEFYGDNDLNYTNTTNANIHLYQELENLEIPKEVAWVDHYTWLNDNIGKRKCFYQMDHFGHCGYKWNEEKECVEFNEEFYRKHKLEIPKVVSL
;
A
#
# COMPACT_ATOMS: atom_id res chain seq x y z
N MET A 1 8.49 16.29 14.55
CA MET A 1 7.17 16.20 13.90
C MET A 1 6.47 14.92 14.32
N LYS A 2 5.15 14.85 14.18
CA LYS A 2 4.35 13.67 14.52
C LYS A 2 3.82 13.01 13.25
N TYR A 3 3.92 11.71 13.16
CA TYR A 3 3.60 10.93 11.96
C TYR A 3 2.42 9.99 12.22
N GLY A 4 1.44 10.00 11.34
CA GLY A 4 0.36 9.03 11.33
C GLY A 4 0.68 7.90 10.35
N ILE A 5 0.47 6.67 10.77
CA ILE A 5 0.57 5.49 9.90
C ILE A 5 -0.85 4.97 9.66
N LEU A 6 -1.31 5.06 8.42
CA LEU A 6 -2.50 4.38 7.95
C LEU A 6 -2.07 3.04 7.37
N PHE A 7 -2.14 2.01 8.19
CA PHE A 7 -1.76 0.66 7.79
C PHE A 7 -2.96 -0.12 7.25
N CYS A 8 -2.78 -0.81 6.13
CA CYS A 8 -3.78 -1.71 5.56
C CYS A 8 -3.24 -3.11 5.40
N GLY A 9 -3.86 -4.07 6.09
CA GLY A 9 -3.53 -5.49 5.98
C GLY A 9 -4.73 -6.37 6.24
N TYR A 10 -5.10 -7.18 5.25
CA TYR A 10 -6.08 -8.24 5.37
C TYR A 10 -5.58 -9.45 4.60
N ASN A 11 -5.63 -10.64 5.23
CA ASN A 11 -5.04 -11.85 4.66
C ASN A 11 -3.55 -11.66 4.28
N SER A 12 -2.79 -11.12 5.22
CA SER A 12 -1.38 -10.73 5.04
C SER A 12 -0.52 -11.20 6.22
N GLU A 13 -0.90 -12.31 6.87
CA GLU A 13 -0.23 -12.86 8.05
C GLU A 13 1.29 -12.98 7.87
N GLU A 14 1.72 -13.36 6.66
CA GLU A 14 3.14 -13.52 6.34
C GLU A 14 3.94 -12.22 6.46
N TYR A 15 3.29 -11.05 6.23
CA TYR A 15 3.99 -9.76 6.15
C TYR A 15 3.66 -8.78 7.28
N VAL A 16 2.49 -8.90 7.91
CA VAL A 16 1.97 -7.89 8.86
C VAL A 16 2.97 -7.55 9.98
N ARG A 17 3.70 -8.55 10.48
CA ARG A 17 4.69 -8.35 11.55
C ARG A 17 5.91 -7.59 11.05
N ASP A 18 6.42 -7.97 9.89
CA ASP A 18 7.59 -7.34 9.28
C ASP A 18 7.30 -5.92 8.80
N SER A 19 6.12 -5.68 8.26
CA SER A 19 5.70 -4.35 7.80
C SER A 19 5.58 -3.34 8.94
N LEU A 20 5.09 -3.77 10.11
CA LEU A 20 4.87 -2.86 11.25
C LEU A 20 6.06 -2.75 12.20
N LYS A 21 6.98 -3.72 12.25
CA LYS A 21 8.02 -3.81 13.29
C LYS A 21 8.86 -2.56 13.47
N ASN A 22 9.18 -1.87 12.38
CA ASN A 22 10.05 -0.69 12.41
C ASN A 22 9.31 0.63 12.69
N PHE A 23 7.97 0.62 12.68
CA PHE A 23 7.14 1.74 13.10
C PHE A 23 6.75 1.65 14.58
N ILE A 24 6.59 0.43 15.10
CA ILE A 24 6.19 0.17 16.50
C ILE A 24 7.27 0.65 17.46
N GLY A 25 6.83 1.32 18.55
CA GLY A 25 7.71 1.79 19.62
C GLY A 25 8.43 3.12 19.35
N ARG A 26 8.11 3.78 18.24
CA ARG A 26 8.57 5.15 17.98
C ARG A 26 7.59 6.16 18.57
N ASP A 27 8.02 6.98 19.53
CA ASP A 27 7.15 7.89 20.30
C ASP A 27 6.42 8.94 19.44
N ASN A 28 6.98 9.27 18.28
CA ASN A 28 6.41 10.25 17.36
C ASN A 28 5.52 9.63 16.28
N PHE A 29 5.21 8.33 16.36
CA PHE A 29 4.33 7.64 15.42
C PHE A 29 3.01 7.23 16.06
N VAL A 30 1.91 7.51 15.36
CA VAL A 30 0.56 7.06 15.71
C VAL A 30 0.08 6.10 14.63
N ILE A 31 -0.21 4.86 15.00
CA ILE A 31 -0.57 3.80 14.03
C ILE A 31 -2.06 3.52 14.13
N SER A 32 -2.78 3.69 13.03
CA SER A 32 -4.16 3.27 12.84
C SER A 32 -4.22 2.20 11.75
N ALA A 33 -4.64 1.01 12.11
CA ALA A 33 -4.66 -0.15 11.22
C ALA A 33 -6.07 -0.45 10.71
N VAL A 34 -6.13 -1.00 9.49
CA VAL A 34 -7.33 -1.53 8.85
C VAL A 34 -7.11 -3.01 8.57
N SER A 35 -8.05 -3.86 9.03
CA SER A 35 -8.07 -5.29 8.74
C SER A 35 -9.50 -5.74 8.50
N VAL A 36 -9.98 -5.51 7.29
CA VAL A 36 -11.34 -5.84 6.87
C VAL A 36 -11.34 -6.45 5.47
N PRO A 37 -12.28 -7.35 5.16
CA PRO A 37 -12.45 -7.84 3.79
C PRO A 37 -12.96 -6.70 2.91
N PHE A 38 -12.20 -6.33 1.90
CA PHE A 38 -12.61 -5.28 0.97
C PHE A 38 -13.64 -5.81 -0.04
N LEU A 39 -14.66 -5.01 -0.29
CA LEU A 39 -15.74 -5.33 -1.22
C LEU A 39 -15.24 -5.60 -2.65
N GLU A 40 -14.11 -4.99 -2.99
CA GLU A 40 -13.40 -5.12 -4.25
C GLU A 40 -12.90 -6.56 -4.47
N TYR A 41 -12.65 -7.31 -3.38
CA TYR A 41 -12.17 -8.70 -3.39
C TYR A 41 -13.28 -9.75 -3.15
N ARG A 42 -14.55 -9.35 -3.14
CA ARG A 42 -15.68 -10.23 -2.80
C ARG A 42 -15.85 -11.48 -3.68
N ASN A 43 -15.31 -11.46 -4.90
CA ASN A 43 -15.38 -12.58 -5.83
C ASN A 43 -14.29 -13.64 -5.57
N GLN A 44 -13.37 -13.35 -4.65
CA GLN A 44 -12.38 -14.31 -4.21
C GLN A 44 -12.95 -15.13 -3.05
N GLU A 45 -12.54 -16.39 -2.95
CA GLU A 45 -12.94 -17.20 -1.79
C GLU A 45 -12.52 -16.50 -0.51
N PRO A 46 -13.42 -16.41 0.50
CA PRO A 46 -13.06 -15.82 1.77
C PRO A 46 -11.94 -16.68 2.37
N PHE A 47 -10.78 -16.11 2.44
CA PHE A 47 -9.63 -16.70 3.10
C PHE A 47 -9.37 -15.84 4.35
N GLU A 48 -9.50 -16.45 5.52
CA GLU A 48 -9.15 -15.81 6.78
C GLU A 48 -7.84 -16.41 7.26
N ASP A 49 -6.84 -15.57 7.43
CA ASP A 49 -5.59 -15.89 8.08
C ASP A 49 -5.52 -15.21 9.47
N ASP A 50 -4.38 -15.25 10.11
CA ASP A 50 -4.23 -14.70 11.46
C ASP A 50 -3.94 -13.19 11.50
N THR A 51 -3.96 -12.48 10.36
CA THR A 51 -3.66 -11.04 10.26
C THR A 51 -4.45 -10.20 11.27
N THR A 52 -5.77 -10.37 11.29
CA THR A 52 -6.66 -9.58 12.18
C THR A 52 -6.38 -9.86 13.65
N ASN A 53 -6.10 -11.11 14.02
CA ASN A 53 -5.78 -11.47 15.40
C ASN A 53 -4.43 -10.90 15.83
N ILE A 54 -3.43 -10.91 14.96
CA ILE A 54 -2.12 -10.25 15.21
C ILE A 54 -2.32 -8.76 15.49
N LEU A 55 -3.14 -8.08 14.69
CA LEU A 55 -3.41 -6.64 14.89
C LEU A 55 -4.22 -6.36 16.16
N ARG A 56 -5.16 -7.23 16.54
CA ARG A 56 -5.87 -7.14 17.84
C ARG A 56 -4.92 -7.31 19.02
N GLU A 57 -3.97 -8.24 18.93
CA GLU A 57 -2.91 -8.38 19.94
C GLU A 57 -2.07 -7.11 20.02
N TYR A 58 -1.64 -6.56 18.89
CA TYR A 58 -0.87 -5.30 18.84
C TYR A 58 -1.64 -4.12 19.45
N LEU A 59 -2.95 -4.03 19.21
CA LEU A 59 -3.79 -3.01 19.84
C LEU A 59 -3.85 -3.20 21.37
N LYS A 60 -4.05 -4.43 21.84
CA LYS A 60 -4.09 -4.76 23.27
C LYS A 60 -2.76 -4.47 23.98
N GLU A 61 -1.66 -4.68 23.29
CA GLU A 61 -0.31 -4.40 23.82
C GLU A 61 0.12 -2.93 23.67
N GLY A 62 -0.72 -2.07 23.09
CA GLY A 62 -0.39 -0.66 22.83
C GLY A 62 0.64 -0.44 21.73
N LYS A 63 0.91 -1.45 20.90
CA LYS A 63 1.82 -1.36 19.75
C LYS A 63 1.22 -0.60 18.58
N ILE A 64 -0.09 -0.67 18.42
CA ILE A 64 -0.87 0.18 17.52
C ILE A 64 -1.93 0.93 18.35
N HIS A 65 -2.48 2.02 17.82
CA HIS A 65 -3.32 2.94 18.57
C HIS A 65 -4.80 2.84 18.22
N ASN A 66 -5.10 2.33 17.05
CA ASN A 66 -6.46 2.07 16.56
C ASN A 66 -6.48 0.88 15.61
N LEU A 67 -7.61 0.19 15.56
CA LEU A 67 -7.87 -0.90 14.64
C LEU A 67 -9.32 -0.83 14.12
N VAL A 68 -9.45 -0.76 12.81
CA VAL A 68 -10.72 -0.91 12.10
C VAL A 68 -10.81 -2.37 11.64
N ASP A 69 -11.64 -3.16 12.31
CA ASP A 69 -11.88 -4.56 11.96
C ASP A 69 -13.39 -4.87 11.99
N PHE A 70 -13.93 -5.27 10.88
CA PHE A 70 -15.33 -5.67 10.76
C PHE A 70 -15.43 -7.01 10.05
N PRO A 71 -16.35 -7.90 10.47
CA PRO A 71 -16.56 -9.19 9.81
C PRO A 71 -17.37 -9.08 8.50
N LYS A 72 -17.52 -7.88 7.96
CA LYS A 72 -18.33 -7.62 6.76
C LYS A 72 -17.49 -6.95 5.70
N PHE A 73 -17.81 -7.28 4.44
CA PHE A 73 -17.22 -6.56 3.32
C PHE A 73 -17.58 -5.08 3.35
N ILE A 74 -16.58 -4.24 3.24
CA ILE A 74 -16.67 -2.79 3.17
C ILE A 74 -15.80 -2.30 2.01
N LYS A 75 -16.13 -1.17 1.41
CA LYS A 75 -15.26 -0.54 0.41
C LYS A 75 -13.92 -0.18 1.06
N GLU A 76 -12.83 -0.43 0.37
CA GLU A 76 -11.49 -0.08 0.85
C GLU A 76 -11.41 1.40 1.25
N ALA A 77 -11.99 2.28 0.44
CA ALA A 77 -12.08 3.70 0.69
C ALA A 77 -12.73 4.04 2.04
N ASP A 78 -13.87 3.41 2.35
CA ASP A 78 -14.60 3.64 3.59
C ASP A 78 -13.81 3.14 4.81
N ALA A 79 -13.17 1.98 4.67
CA ALA A 79 -12.33 1.42 5.73
C ALA A 79 -11.11 2.32 6.04
N ARG A 80 -10.42 2.80 5.00
CA ARG A 80 -9.30 3.74 5.13
C ARG A 80 -9.75 5.07 5.75
N SER A 81 -10.95 5.57 5.40
CA SER A 81 -11.50 6.80 5.97
C SER A 81 -11.69 6.71 7.48
N LEU A 82 -12.23 5.59 7.98
CA LEU A 82 -12.41 5.38 9.42
C LEU A 82 -11.08 5.38 10.20
N ALA A 83 -10.04 4.75 9.64
CA ALA A 83 -8.72 4.74 10.24
C ALA A 83 -8.06 6.14 10.21
N LEU A 84 -8.32 6.90 9.16
CA LEU A 84 -7.77 8.24 8.99
C LEU A 84 -8.46 9.27 9.89
N ASP A 85 -9.76 9.13 10.17
CA ASP A 85 -10.46 10.01 11.13
C ASP A 85 -9.81 9.91 12.51
N PHE A 86 -9.42 8.72 12.95
CA PHE A 86 -8.64 8.56 14.18
C PHE A 86 -7.29 9.32 14.13
N LEU A 87 -6.57 9.25 13.00
CA LEU A 87 -5.28 9.94 12.86
C LEU A 87 -5.42 11.47 12.83
N LYS A 88 -6.52 12.00 12.29
CA LYS A 88 -6.84 13.45 12.34
C LYS A 88 -6.99 13.94 13.77
N ASP A 89 -7.72 13.19 14.59
CA ASP A 89 -7.96 13.54 16.00
C ASP A 89 -6.66 13.50 16.84
N ASN A 90 -5.64 12.82 16.36
CA ASN A 90 -4.34 12.69 17.01
C ASN A 90 -3.30 13.73 16.60
N ASP A 91 -3.69 14.75 15.83
CA ASP A 91 -2.86 15.91 15.45
C ASP A 91 -1.49 15.54 14.84
N VAL A 92 -1.51 14.65 13.84
CA VAL A 92 -0.31 14.25 13.12
C VAL A 92 0.05 15.27 12.03
N ASP A 93 1.34 15.50 11.78
CA ASP A 93 1.85 16.45 10.78
C ASP A 93 1.92 15.83 9.39
N PHE A 94 2.22 14.53 9.33
CA PHE A 94 2.33 13.75 8.11
C PHE A 94 1.58 12.43 8.24
N LEU A 95 1.04 11.97 7.12
CA LEU A 95 0.41 10.68 6.97
C LEU A 95 1.26 9.77 6.08
N PHE A 96 1.64 8.60 6.58
CA PHE A 96 2.15 7.50 5.78
C PHE A 96 1.02 6.53 5.47
N ILE A 97 0.87 6.15 4.21
CA ILE A 97 0.02 5.02 3.80
C ILE A 97 0.94 3.82 3.61
N VAL A 98 0.67 2.75 4.35
CA VAL A 98 1.49 1.54 4.37
C VAL A 98 0.60 0.33 4.11
N ASP A 99 0.86 -0.38 3.02
CA ASP A 99 0.21 -1.65 2.76
C ASP A 99 1.02 -2.80 3.38
N ALA A 100 0.37 -3.90 3.77
CA ALA A 100 1.02 -4.97 4.54
C ALA A 100 2.18 -5.65 3.81
N ASP A 101 2.21 -5.59 2.48
CA ASP A 101 3.28 -6.14 1.65
C ASP A 101 4.46 -5.15 1.40
N GLU A 102 4.44 -3.99 2.08
CA GLU A 102 5.51 -2.98 2.05
C GLU A 102 6.35 -3.03 3.33
N ILE A 103 7.64 -3.28 3.20
CA ILE A 103 8.57 -3.41 4.33
C ILE A 103 9.54 -2.25 4.33
N TYR A 104 9.32 -1.32 5.24
CA TYR A 104 10.21 -0.18 5.49
C TYR A 104 11.30 -0.59 6.47
N SER A 105 12.57 -0.42 6.12
CA SER A 105 13.66 -0.54 7.09
C SER A 105 13.66 0.65 8.08
N SER A 106 14.33 0.52 9.22
CA SER A 106 14.50 1.66 10.14
C SER A 106 15.22 2.82 9.48
N GLU A 107 16.19 2.53 8.63
CA GLU A 107 16.95 3.53 7.88
C GLU A 107 16.07 4.24 6.84
N ASP A 108 15.24 3.50 6.08
CA ASP A 108 14.28 4.11 5.15
C ASP A 108 13.35 5.08 5.87
N ILE A 109 12.79 4.68 7.02
CA ILE A 109 11.88 5.52 7.80
C ILE A 109 12.58 6.82 8.24
N GLU A 110 13.80 6.73 8.76
CA GLU A 110 14.58 7.87 9.22
C GLU A 110 14.91 8.82 8.08
N ASN A 111 15.42 8.29 6.98
CA ASN A 111 15.77 9.05 5.79
C ASN A 111 14.53 9.72 5.15
N ILE A 112 13.41 9.01 5.08
CA ILE A 112 12.15 9.56 4.59
C ILE A 112 11.67 10.70 5.48
N CYS A 113 11.64 10.52 6.80
CA CYS A 113 11.24 11.57 7.75
C CYS A 113 12.12 12.81 7.59
N GLU A 114 13.44 12.65 7.53
CA GLU A 114 14.37 13.74 7.31
C GLU A 114 14.15 14.44 5.96
N TYR A 115 13.89 13.67 4.90
CA TYR A 115 13.63 14.20 3.56
C TYR A 115 12.35 15.05 3.51
N VAL A 116 11.22 14.56 4.04
CA VAL A 116 9.93 15.27 4.00
C VAL A 116 9.90 16.50 4.92
N GLU A 117 10.71 16.52 5.97
CA GLU A 117 10.90 17.69 6.83
C GLU A 117 11.69 18.81 6.14
N LYS A 118 12.71 18.45 5.36
CA LYS A 118 13.57 19.40 4.66
C LYS A 118 13.01 19.90 3.33
N ASN A 119 12.25 19.08 2.63
CA ASN A 119 11.75 19.36 1.29
C ASN A 119 10.24 19.55 1.34
N TYR A 120 9.79 20.79 1.16
CA TYR A 120 8.36 21.08 1.20
C TYR A 120 7.65 20.53 -0.04
N SER A 121 6.60 19.73 0.19
CA SER A 121 5.65 19.28 -0.82
C SER A 121 4.32 18.93 -0.17
N CYS A 122 3.27 18.86 -1.00
CA CYS A 122 1.93 18.45 -0.56
C CYS A 122 1.87 16.96 -0.27
N TRP A 123 2.53 16.19 -1.10
CA TRP A 123 2.65 14.74 -0.98
C TRP A 123 3.93 14.24 -1.67
N TYR A 124 4.32 13.04 -1.27
CA TYR A 124 5.57 12.45 -1.73
C TYR A 124 5.30 11.03 -2.26
N LYS A 125 5.93 10.73 -3.39
CA LYS A 125 6.03 9.38 -3.93
C LYS A 125 7.19 8.67 -3.26
N VAL A 126 6.97 7.43 -2.87
CA VAL A 126 8.02 6.57 -2.29
C VAL A 126 8.40 5.50 -3.30
N PRO A 127 9.69 5.35 -3.63
CA PRO A 127 10.12 4.31 -4.55
C PRO A 127 10.01 2.93 -3.89
N LEU A 128 9.22 2.06 -4.50
CA LEU A 128 9.02 0.68 -4.07
C LEU A 128 9.86 -0.26 -4.93
N LYS A 129 10.62 -1.13 -4.29
CA LYS A 129 11.40 -2.21 -4.88
C LYS A 129 10.50 -3.43 -5.03
N ASN A 130 9.85 -3.54 -6.19
CA ASN A 130 8.89 -4.60 -6.48
C ASN A 130 9.57 -5.95 -6.64
N PHE A 131 9.46 -6.81 -5.63
CA PHE A 131 9.88 -8.19 -5.75
C PHE A 131 8.88 -8.98 -6.61
N VAL A 132 9.45 -9.83 -7.49
CA VAL A 132 8.69 -10.67 -8.42
C VAL A 132 9.20 -12.10 -8.34
N PHE A 133 8.29 -13.06 -8.40
CA PHE A 133 8.52 -14.49 -8.37
C PHE A 133 9.03 -15.00 -7.02
N ASP A 134 10.07 -14.40 -6.46
CA ASP A 134 10.62 -14.73 -5.13
C ASP A 134 11.25 -13.49 -4.45
N LYS A 135 11.74 -13.66 -3.22
CA LYS A 135 12.37 -12.57 -2.43
C LYS A 135 13.82 -12.25 -2.85
N LYS A 136 14.27 -12.72 -4.02
CA LYS A 136 15.62 -12.48 -4.56
C LYS A 136 15.60 -11.74 -5.87
N HIS A 137 14.47 -11.69 -6.54
CA HIS A 137 14.31 -11.05 -7.84
C HIS A 137 13.37 -9.86 -7.73
N TYR A 138 13.75 -8.74 -8.31
CA TYR A 138 12.95 -7.51 -8.29
C TYR A 138 13.03 -6.78 -9.64
N LEU A 139 12.08 -5.88 -9.88
CA LEU A 139 12.09 -5.03 -11.08
C LEU A 139 13.16 -3.95 -10.97
N GLU A 140 13.93 -3.73 -12.04
CA GLU A 140 15.00 -2.71 -12.09
C GLU A 140 14.44 -1.30 -11.89
N GLU A 141 13.27 -1.02 -12.46
CA GLU A 141 12.59 0.25 -12.32
C GLU A 141 11.67 0.26 -11.10
N PRO A 142 11.77 1.28 -10.23
CA PRO A 142 10.91 1.38 -9.07
C PRO A 142 9.47 1.71 -9.47
N PHE A 143 8.52 1.22 -8.69
CA PHE A 143 7.16 1.74 -8.68
C PHE A 143 7.06 2.83 -7.61
N CYS A 144 6.66 4.04 -7.99
CA CYS A 144 6.66 5.20 -7.11
C CYS A 144 5.24 5.70 -6.84
N PRO A 145 4.45 5.03 -5.98
CA PRO A 145 3.12 5.49 -5.61
C PRO A 145 3.20 6.65 -4.60
N PRO A 146 2.16 7.49 -4.51
CA PRO A 146 2.02 8.44 -3.42
C PRO A 146 1.81 7.67 -2.11
N ARG A 147 2.69 7.91 -1.14
CA ARG A 147 2.66 7.22 0.16
C ARG A 147 2.70 8.15 1.35
N ILE A 148 3.14 9.40 1.18
CA ILE A 148 3.26 10.33 2.29
C ILE A 148 2.56 11.64 1.94
N PHE A 149 1.76 12.16 2.88
CA PHE A 149 0.94 13.36 2.71
C PHE A 149 1.13 14.30 3.90
N ARG A 150 1.23 15.62 3.64
CA ARG A 150 1.13 16.62 4.71
C ARG A 150 -0.29 16.73 5.24
N LYS A 151 -0.46 17.07 6.50
CA LYS A 151 -1.75 17.24 7.17
C LYS A 151 -2.73 18.09 6.35
N SER A 152 -2.31 19.25 5.86
CA SER A 152 -3.15 20.13 5.07
C SER A 152 -3.73 19.52 3.79
N TYR A 153 -3.16 18.40 3.34
CA TYR A 153 -3.55 17.72 2.10
C TYR A 153 -4.28 16.41 2.30
N PHE A 154 -4.12 15.71 3.41
CA PHE A 154 -4.93 14.50 3.59
C PHE A 154 -6.38 14.80 3.97
N GLU A 155 -6.70 16.00 4.48
CA GLU A 155 -8.09 16.46 4.57
C GLU A 155 -8.71 16.72 3.21
N TYR A 156 -7.93 17.26 2.26
CA TYR A 156 -8.32 17.42 0.88
C TYR A 156 -8.40 16.07 0.15
N TYR A 157 -7.38 15.22 0.34
CA TYR A 157 -7.30 13.87 -0.18
C TYR A 157 -8.54 13.05 0.17
N LEU A 158 -9.03 13.12 1.40
CA LEU A 158 -10.23 12.43 1.82
C LEU A 158 -11.48 12.92 1.09
N LYS A 159 -11.65 14.22 0.92
CA LYS A 159 -12.83 14.78 0.24
C LYS A 159 -12.85 14.42 -1.24
N GLU A 160 -11.70 14.43 -1.90
CA GLU A 160 -11.61 14.21 -3.34
C GLU A 160 -11.48 12.73 -3.71
N PHE A 161 -10.84 11.92 -2.87
CA PHE A 161 -10.68 10.47 -3.11
C PHE A 161 -11.85 9.64 -2.62
N TYR A 162 -12.50 10.07 -1.55
CA TYR A 162 -13.55 9.33 -0.86
C TYR A 162 -14.88 10.09 -0.81
N GLY A 163 -14.99 11.22 -1.50
CA GLY A 163 -16.23 12.00 -1.58
C GLY A 163 -17.37 11.24 -2.28
N ASP A 164 -18.60 11.72 -2.08
CA ASP A 164 -19.91 11.14 -2.34
C ASP A 164 -20.20 10.57 -3.75
N ASN A 165 -19.24 10.49 -4.62
CA ASN A 165 -19.46 9.94 -5.95
C ASN A 165 -19.06 8.48 -5.99
N ASP A 166 -19.93 7.63 -6.53
CA ASP A 166 -19.68 6.26 -7.00
C ASP A 166 -18.52 6.16 -8.01
N LEU A 167 -17.42 6.86 -7.75
CA LEU A 167 -16.22 6.78 -8.54
C LEU A 167 -15.64 5.40 -8.34
N ASN A 168 -15.83 4.56 -9.37
CA ASN A 168 -15.12 3.31 -9.49
C ASN A 168 -13.65 3.54 -9.15
N TYR A 169 -13.09 2.73 -8.29
CA TYR A 169 -11.67 2.73 -7.89
C TYR A 169 -10.71 2.79 -9.09
N THR A 170 -11.13 2.30 -10.26
CA THR A 170 -10.44 2.41 -11.55
C THR A 170 -10.27 3.83 -12.04
N ASN A 171 -11.15 4.76 -11.68
CA ASN A 171 -11.03 6.16 -12.08
C ASN A 171 -10.18 6.97 -11.10
N THR A 172 -10.03 6.54 -9.85
CA THR A 172 -9.21 7.25 -8.87
C THR A 172 -7.72 7.15 -9.17
N THR A 173 -7.24 6.03 -9.68
CA THR A 173 -5.81 5.92 -10.09
C THR A 173 -5.48 6.75 -11.32
N ASN A 174 -6.43 6.97 -12.25
CA ASN A 174 -6.15 7.69 -13.49
C ASN A 174 -6.73 9.11 -13.55
N ALA A 175 -7.93 9.35 -13.03
CA ALA A 175 -8.57 10.69 -13.13
C ALA A 175 -8.03 11.66 -12.08
N ASN A 176 -7.69 11.18 -10.89
CA ASN A 176 -7.15 12.03 -9.84
C ASN A 176 -5.65 12.26 -9.95
N ILE A 177 -4.91 11.43 -10.68
CA ILE A 177 -3.53 11.72 -11.06
C ILE A 177 -3.44 13.06 -11.81
N HIS A 178 -4.41 13.41 -12.64
CA HIS A 178 -4.43 14.70 -13.34
C HIS A 178 -4.66 15.90 -12.40
N LEU A 179 -5.53 15.78 -11.40
CA LEU A 179 -5.72 16.82 -10.37
C LEU A 179 -4.46 16.97 -9.48
N TYR A 180 -3.74 15.90 -9.23
CA TYR A 180 -2.48 15.94 -8.47
C TYR A 180 -1.28 16.43 -9.26
N GLN A 181 -1.31 16.42 -10.58
CA GLN A 181 -0.23 16.99 -11.41
C GLN A 181 -0.11 18.50 -11.26
N GLU A 182 -1.18 19.18 -10.83
CA GLU A 182 -1.17 20.62 -10.54
C GLU A 182 -0.70 20.96 -9.11
N LEU A 183 -0.66 19.95 -8.20
CA LEU A 183 -0.16 20.14 -6.84
C LEU A 183 1.34 19.80 -6.79
N GLU A 184 2.08 20.57 -6.01
CA GLU A 184 3.49 20.27 -5.74
C GLU A 184 3.63 18.87 -5.16
N ASN A 185 4.28 18.00 -5.91
CA ASN A 185 4.63 16.65 -5.47
C ASN A 185 6.12 16.42 -5.66
N LEU A 186 6.69 15.60 -4.80
CA LEU A 186 8.07 15.19 -4.90
C LEU A 186 8.17 13.67 -4.91
N GLU A 187 9.08 13.17 -5.73
CA GLU A 187 9.50 11.79 -5.68
C GLU A 187 10.74 11.70 -4.78
N ILE A 188 10.67 10.84 -3.77
CA ILE A 188 11.82 10.56 -2.91
C ILE A 188 12.85 9.79 -3.74
N PRO A 189 14.11 10.27 -3.82
CA PRO A 189 15.14 9.56 -4.56
C PRO A 189 15.38 8.15 -3.98
N LYS A 190 15.63 7.16 -4.83
CA LYS A 190 15.91 5.78 -4.38
C LYS A 190 17.18 5.65 -3.51
N GLU A 191 18.07 6.63 -3.61
CA GLU A 191 19.27 6.74 -2.75
C GLU A 191 18.92 7.22 -1.34
N VAL A 192 17.75 7.81 -1.14
CA VAL A 192 17.21 8.20 0.17
C VAL A 192 16.49 7.05 0.82
N ALA A 193 15.60 6.38 0.07
CA ALA A 193 14.88 5.20 0.52
C ALA A 193 14.46 4.34 -0.67
N TRP A 194 14.49 3.02 -0.49
CA TRP A 194 13.99 2.07 -1.48
C TRP A 194 13.29 0.91 -0.79
N VAL A 195 11.99 1.09 -0.56
CA VAL A 195 11.16 0.23 0.27
C VAL A 195 10.86 -1.10 -0.40
N ASP A 196 11.09 -2.20 0.29
CA ASP A 196 10.80 -3.54 -0.23
C ASP A 196 9.29 -3.76 -0.35
N HIS A 197 8.82 -4.22 -1.52
CA HIS A 197 7.42 -4.45 -1.84
C HIS A 197 7.20 -5.85 -2.41
N TYR A 198 6.59 -6.71 -1.62
CA TYR A 198 6.42 -8.15 -1.91
C TYR A 198 5.07 -8.46 -2.56
N THR A 199 4.86 -7.96 -3.76
CA THR A 199 3.53 -7.95 -4.37
C THR A 199 3.27 -9.05 -5.42
N TRP A 200 4.32 -9.53 -6.10
CA TRP A 200 4.20 -10.48 -7.22
C TRP A 200 4.99 -11.76 -6.97
N LEU A 201 4.94 -12.28 -5.76
CA LEU A 201 5.62 -13.50 -5.39
C LEU A 201 4.82 -14.75 -5.80
N ASN A 202 5.50 -15.87 -5.85
CA ASN A 202 4.89 -17.19 -6.08
C ASN A 202 4.24 -17.71 -4.79
N ASP A 203 3.26 -16.98 -4.29
CA ASP A 203 2.53 -17.25 -3.07
C ASP A 203 1.04 -16.92 -3.20
N ASN A 204 0.29 -17.11 -2.14
CA ASN A 204 -1.15 -16.84 -2.13
C ASN A 204 -1.49 -15.37 -2.36
N ILE A 205 -0.62 -14.44 -1.97
CA ILE A 205 -0.85 -13.00 -2.17
C ILE A 205 -0.68 -12.65 -3.64
N GLY A 206 0.42 -13.07 -4.26
CA GLY A 206 0.66 -12.88 -5.69
C GLY A 206 -0.42 -13.55 -6.56
N LYS A 207 -0.84 -14.77 -6.20
CA LYS A 207 -1.96 -15.47 -6.85
C LYS A 207 -3.24 -14.64 -6.80
N ARG A 208 -3.66 -14.22 -5.60
CA ARG A 208 -4.89 -13.41 -5.41
C ARG A 208 -4.80 -12.08 -6.15
N LYS A 209 -3.63 -11.45 -6.15
CA LYS A 209 -3.42 -10.18 -6.84
C LYS A 209 -3.55 -10.31 -8.36
N CYS A 210 -3.05 -11.41 -8.94
CA CYS A 210 -3.26 -11.71 -10.37
C CYS A 210 -4.75 -11.82 -10.70
N PHE A 211 -5.53 -12.56 -9.91
CA PHE A 211 -6.97 -12.70 -10.14
C PHE A 211 -7.71 -11.38 -9.92
N TYR A 212 -7.42 -10.65 -8.86
CA TYR A 212 -8.01 -9.34 -8.60
C TYR A 212 -7.80 -8.38 -9.76
N GLN A 213 -6.58 -8.27 -10.26
CA GLN A 213 -6.26 -7.37 -11.37
C GLN A 213 -7.02 -7.75 -12.65
N MET A 214 -7.13 -9.05 -12.94
CA MET A 214 -7.90 -9.54 -14.09
C MET A 214 -9.39 -9.27 -13.95
N ASP A 215 -9.98 -9.54 -12.77
CA ASP A 215 -11.41 -9.34 -12.51
C ASP A 215 -11.79 -7.86 -12.50
N HIS A 216 -10.92 -7.02 -11.93
CA HIS A 216 -11.26 -5.62 -11.69
C HIS A 216 -10.92 -4.71 -12.89
N PHE A 217 -9.78 -4.93 -13.53
CA PHE A 217 -9.33 -4.12 -14.66
C PHE A 217 -9.50 -4.79 -16.02
N GLY A 218 -9.83 -6.08 -16.04
CA GLY A 218 -9.92 -6.87 -17.28
C GLY A 218 -8.56 -7.11 -17.96
N HIS A 219 -7.46 -6.71 -17.31
CA HIS A 219 -6.09 -6.88 -17.83
C HIS A 219 -5.08 -6.81 -16.67
N CYS A 220 -3.96 -7.51 -16.83
CA CYS A 220 -2.85 -7.46 -15.89
C CYS A 220 -1.54 -7.81 -16.61
N GLY A 221 -0.45 -7.11 -16.27
CA GLY A 221 0.91 -7.43 -16.73
C GLY A 221 1.45 -8.75 -16.17
N TYR A 222 0.77 -9.32 -15.16
CA TYR A 222 1.10 -10.60 -14.54
C TYR A 222 -0.08 -11.55 -14.64
N LYS A 223 0.20 -12.86 -14.63
CA LYS A 223 -0.80 -13.93 -14.59
C LYS A 223 -0.35 -15.02 -13.64
N TRP A 224 -1.30 -15.71 -13.05
CA TRP A 224 -1.03 -16.94 -12.30
C TRP A 224 -1.03 -18.13 -13.25
N ASN A 225 0.03 -18.95 -13.21
CA ASN A 225 0.12 -20.20 -13.93
C ASN A 225 -0.26 -21.35 -12.97
N GLU A 226 -1.45 -21.93 -13.18
CA GLU A 226 -1.97 -23.01 -12.31
C GLU A 226 -1.15 -24.29 -12.38
N GLU A 227 -0.53 -24.60 -13.53
CA GLU A 227 0.28 -25.82 -13.68
C GLU A 227 1.63 -25.73 -12.97
N LYS A 228 2.22 -24.54 -12.96
CA LYS A 228 3.52 -24.27 -12.35
C LYS A 228 3.40 -23.70 -10.92
N GLU A 229 2.18 -23.35 -10.50
CA GLU A 229 1.90 -22.67 -9.24
C GLU A 229 2.78 -21.43 -9.03
N CYS A 230 2.86 -20.57 -10.04
CA CYS A 230 3.70 -19.38 -10.01
C CYS A 230 3.12 -18.19 -10.75
N VAL A 231 3.60 -17.00 -10.41
CA VAL A 231 3.37 -15.76 -11.14
C VAL A 231 4.28 -15.73 -12.36
N GLU A 232 3.74 -15.36 -13.52
CA GLU A 232 4.48 -15.15 -14.77
C GLU A 232 4.14 -13.80 -15.38
N PHE A 233 5.02 -13.24 -16.20
CA PHE A 233 4.65 -12.11 -17.04
C PHE A 233 3.57 -12.52 -18.06
N ASN A 234 2.56 -11.67 -18.20
CA ASN A 234 1.52 -11.84 -19.21
C ASN A 234 2.00 -11.25 -20.56
N GLU A 235 2.76 -12.02 -21.33
CA GLU A 235 3.32 -11.59 -22.61
C GLU A 235 2.26 -11.06 -23.58
N GLU A 236 1.04 -11.61 -23.55
CA GLU A 236 -0.07 -11.14 -24.39
C GLU A 236 -0.46 -9.71 -24.03
N PHE A 237 -0.51 -9.38 -22.72
CA PHE A 237 -0.76 -8.03 -22.25
C PHE A 237 0.30 -7.05 -22.78
N TYR A 238 1.59 -7.35 -22.59
CA TYR A 238 2.68 -6.49 -23.04
C TYR A 238 2.67 -6.29 -24.55
N ARG A 239 2.47 -7.35 -25.33
CA ARG A 239 2.36 -7.28 -26.80
C ARG A 239 1.15 -6.44 -27.25
N LYS A 240 -0.03 -6.64 -26.65
CA LYS A 240 -1.27 -5.91 -26.98
C LYS A 240 -1.13 -4.42 -26.72
N HIS A 241 -0.49 -4.04 -25.63
CA HIS A 241 -0.31 -2.65 -25.23
C HIS A 241 0.98 -2.01 -25.74
N LYS A 242 1.77 -2.74 -26.53
CA LYS A 242 3.07 -2.29 -27.08
C LYS A 242 4.04 -1.82 -25.99
N LEU A 243 4.04 -2.53 -24.86
CA LEU A 243 4.92 -2.30 -23.74
C LEU A 243 6.09 -3.29 -23.75
N GLU A 244 7.22 -2.88 -23.21
CA GLU A 244 8.33 -3.78 -22.92
C GLU A 244 8.06 -4.59 -21.65
N ILE A 245 8.48 -5.86 -21.64
CA ILE A 245 8.46 -6.67 -20.42
C ILE A 245 9.49 -6.09 -19.45
N PRO A 246 9.12 -5.82 -18.20
CA PRO A 246 10.04 -5.23 -17.24
C PRO A 246 11.29 -6.08 -17.03
N LYS A 247 12.43 -5.41 -16.89
CA LYS A 247 13.69 -6.07 -16.60
C LYS A 247 13.74 -6.52 -15.14
N VAL A 248 14.08 -7.78 -14.95
CA VAL A 248 14.25 -8.39 -13.62
C VAL A 248 15.73 -8.43 -13.27
N VAL A 249 16.04 -8.06 -12.02
CA VAL A 249 17.38 -8.11 -11.44
C VAL A 249 17.39 -9.02 -10.23
N SER A 250 18.53 -9.64 -9.96
CA SER A 250 18.75 -10.43 -8.73
C SER A 250 19.46 -9.57 -7.68
N LEU A 251 19.17 -9.87 -6.39
CA LEU A 251 19.91 -9.33 -5.25
C LEU A 251 21.37 -9.77 -5.26
#